data_89c7e3d2913abeede2bf48a0699bb9aa
#
_entry.id   89c7e3d2913abeede2bf48a0699bb9aa
#
_cell.length_a   1.000
_cell.length_b   1.000
_cell.length_c   1.000
_cell.angle_alpha   90.00
_cell.angle_beta   90.00
_cell.angle_gamma   90.00
#
_symmetry.space_group_name_H-M   'P 1'
#
loop_
_entity.id
_entity.type
_entity.pdbx_description
1 polymer ?
#
loop_
_entity_poly.entity_id
_entity_poly.type
_entity_poly.pdbx_seq_one_letter_code
_entity_poly.pdbx_strand_id
1 'polypeptide(L)' 'MRNKRTYQVLSFRTTAEAMAWDKHCLAAEIPGRLIPLPREISAGCGLAWRMLPEDWAAWQEKLERSAFDAVTSVEQ' A
#
# COMPACT_ATOMS: atom_id res chain seq x y z
N MET A 1 -10.11 24.88 -2.77
CA MET A 1 -9.94 23.78 -3.72
C MET A 1 -8.98 22.73 -3.18
N ARG A 2 -9.35 21.47 -3.35
CA ARG A 2 -8.53 20.37 -2.83
C ARG A 2 -7.58 19.86 -3.89
N ASN A 3 -6.31 19.72 -3.53
CA ASN A 3 -5.31 19.18 -4.43
C ASN A 3 -5.22 17.67 -4.24
N LYS A 4 -5.28 16.93 -5.33
CA LYS A 4 -5.07 15.50 -5.32
C LYS A 4 -3.59 15.21 -5.42
N ARG A 5 -3.18 14.14 -4.76
CA ARG A 5 -1.81 13.65 -4.84
C ARG A 5 -1.82 12.22 -5.38
N THR A 6 -0.74 11.86 -6.04
CA THR A 6 -0.57 10.49 -6.51
C THR A 6 0.10 9.69 -5.38
N TYR A 7 -0.45 8.51 -5.12
CA TYR A 7 0.10 7.58 -4.13
C TYR A 7 0.38 6.24 -4.79
N GLN A 8 1.32 5.50 -4.23
CA GLN A 8 1.50 4.10 -4.60
C GLN A 8 0.71 3.28 -3.60
N VAL A 9 -0.18 2.44 -4.12
CA VAL A 9 -1.09 1.67 -3.29
C VAL A 9 -0.81 0.19 -3.51
N LEU A 10 -0.49 -0.51 -2.42
CA LEU A 10 -0.23 -1.94 -2.43
C LEU A 10 -1.51 -2.67 -2.07
N SER A 11 -1.93 -3.60 -2.91
CA SER A 11 -3.11 -4.42 -2.63
C SER A 11 -2.68 -5.81 -2.17
N PHE A 12 -3.60 -6.50 -1.49
CA PHE A 12 -3.32 -7.81 -0.88
C PHE A 12 -4.38 -8.80 -1.27
N ARG A 13 -4.03 -10.09 -1.27
CA ARG A 13 -4.95 -11.15 -1.61
C ARG A 13 -5.97 -11.39 -0.50
N THR A 14 -5.54 -11.25 0.75
CA THR A 14 -6.40 -11.51 1.91
C THR A 14 -6.24 -10.42 2.95
N THR A 15 -7.25 -10.29 3.80
CA THR A 15 -7.21 -9.36 4.92
C THR A 15 -6.06 -9.70 5.87
N ALA A 16 -5.82 -11.00 6.07
CA ALA A 16 -4.72 -11.45 6.94
C ALA A 16 -3.37 -10.96 6.42
N GLU A 17 -3.17 -11.00 5.10
CA GLU A 17 -1.94 -10.49 4.50
C GLU A 17 -1.78 -8.99 4.72
N ALA A 18 -2.88 -8.25 4.56
CA ALA A 18 -2.86 -6.80 4.75
C ALA A 18 -2.51 -6.45 6.19
N MET A 19 -3.08 -7.15 7.14
CA MET A 19 -2.82 -6.90 8.55
C MET A 19 -1.41 -7.30 8.95
N ALA A 20 -0.91 -8.39 8.41
CA ALA A 20 0.48 -8.81 8.65
C ALA A 20 1.45 -7.77 8.10
N TRP A 21 1.14 -7.22 6.93
CA TRP A 21 1.95 -6.17 6.33
C TRP A 21 1.99 -4.92 7.19
N ASP A 22 0.81 -4.50 7.71
CA ASP A 22 0.72 -3.34 8.58
C ASP A 22 1.59 -3.52 9.82
N LYS A 23 1.52 -4.69 10.43
CA LYS A 23 2.32 -5.00 11.62
C LYS A 23 3.81 -5.00 11.30
N HIS A 24 4.17 -5.57 10.16
CA HIS A 24 5.56 -5.59 9.71
C HIS A 24 6.09 -4.17 9.46
N CYS A 25 5.29 -3.33 8.82
CA CYS A 25 5.69 -1.96 8.54
C CYS A 25 5.87 -1.15 9.81
N LEU A 26 4.99 -1.38 10.78
CA LEU A 26 5.10 -0.69 12.06
C LEU A 26 6.41 -1.05 12.76
N ALA A 27 6.76 -2.34 12.77
CA ALA A 27 7.97 -2.82 13.41
C ALA A 27 9.23 -2.36 12.68
N ALA A 28 9.20 -2.30 11.35
CA ALA A 28 10.33 -1.93 10.51
C ALA A 28 10.37 -0.43 10.18
N GLU A 29 9.38 0.31 10.66
CA GLU A 29 9.26 1.76 10.42
C GLU A 29 9.16 2.09 8.92
N ILE A 30 8.47 1.25 8.18
CA ILE A 30 8.21 1.49 6.76
C ILE A 30 7.10 2.53 6.65
N PRO A 31 7.32 3.61 5.89
CA PRO A 31 6.31 4.69 5.81
C PRO A 31 5.07 4.26 5.05
N GLY A 32 3.94 4.87 5.40
CA GLY A 32 2.66 4.59 4.76
C GLY A 32 1.58 4.34 5.79
N ARG A 33 0.42 3.91 5.32
CA ARG A 33 -0.69 3.59 6.23
C ARG A 33 -1.67 2.62 5.57
N LEU A 34 -2.32 1.84 6.40
CA LEU A 34 -3.38 0.93 5.95
C LEU A 34 -4.64 1.74 5.69
N ILE A 35 -5.27 1.51 4.55
CA ILE A 35 -6.46 2.24 4.12
C ILE A 35 -7.47 1.24 3.56
N PRO A 36 -8.75 1.63 3.46
CA PRO A 36 -9.71 0.85 2.69
C PRO A 36 -9.26 0.80 1.23
N LEU A 37 -9.52 -0.32 0.56
CA LEU A 37 -9.12 -0.48 -0.84
C LEU A 37 -9.77 0.61 -1.70
N PRO A 38 -8.99 1.38 -2.46
CA PRO A 38 -9.56 2.41 -3.31
C PRO A 38 -10.47 1.81 -4.37
N ARG A 39 -11.49 2.57 -4.73
CA ARG A 39 -12.47 2.16 -5.73
C ARG A 39 -11.83 1.85 -7.09
N GLU A 40 -10.72 2.51 -7.40
CA GLU A 40 -9.97 2.32 -8.64
C GLU A 40 -9.33 0.94 -8.75
N ILE A 41 -9.18 0.24 -7.62
CA ILE A 41 -8.60 -1.10 -7.61
C ILE A 41 -9.74 -2.10 -7.42
N SER A 42 -9.96 -2.93 -8.44
CA SER A 42 -11.11 -3.82 -8.45
C SER A 42 -10.85 -5.18 -7.80
N ALA A 43 -9.59 -5.53 -7.58
CA ALA A 43 -9.24 -6.82 -7.01
C ALA A 43 -8.48 -6.62 -5.70
N GLY A 44 -8.84 -7.40 -4.69
CA GLY A 44 -8.19 -7.29 -3.39
C GLY A 44 -9.12 -7.69 -2.27
N CYS A 45 -8.63 -7.57 -1.04
CA CYS A 45 -9.35 -8.03 0.15
C CYS A 45 -10.17 -6.92 0.83
N GLY A 46 -10.19 -5.72 0.25
CA GLY A 46 -10.87 -4.58 0.87
C GLY A 46 -9.94 -3.66 1.65
N LEU A 47 -8.68 -4.06 1.83
CA LEU A 47 -7.67 -3.25 2.49
C LEU A 47 -6.47 -3.06 1.59
N ALA A 48 -5.77 -1.94 1.77
CA ALA A 48 -4.58 -1.63 0.98
C ALA A 48 -3.61 -0.82 1.83
N TRP A 49 -2.37 -0.71 1.34
CA TRP A 49 -1.32 0.08 1.99
C TRP A 49 -0.97 1.25 1.08
N ARG A 50 -1.07 2.46 1.58
CA ARG A 50 -0.80 3.67 0.79
C ARG A 50 0.56 4.22 1.15
N MET A 51 1.37 4.51 0.14
CA MET A 51 2.69 5.10 0.29
C MET A 51 2.82 6.32 -0.62
N LEU A 52 3.61 7.29 -0.19
CA LEU A 52 4.01 8.37 -1.09
C LEU A 52 4.94 7.80 -2.17
N PRO A 53 4.91 8.36 -3.38
CA PRO A 53 5.78 7.85 -4.47
C PRO A 53 7.26 7.88 -4.08
N GLU A 54 7.70 8.92 -3.38
CA GLU A 54 9.11 9.02 -2.96
C GLU A 54 9.46 7.94 -1.93
N ASP A 55 8.51 7.57 -1.07
CA ASP A 55 8.73 6.50 -0.11
C ASP A 55 8.79 5.16 -0.81
N TRP A 56 7.90 4.93 -1.76
CA TRP A 56 7.93 3.71 -2.56
C TRP A 56 9.27 3.58 -3.29
N ALA A 57 9.73 4.67 -3.91
CA ALA A 57 11.00 4.65 -4.63
C ALA A 57 12.17 4.30 -3.71
N ALA A 58 12.14 4.79 -2.47
CA ALA A 58 13.21 4.54 -1.51
C ALA A 58 13.17 3.13 -0.96
N TRP A 59 11.98 2.55 -0.82
CA TRP A 59 11.82 1.27 -0.11
C TRP A 59 11.60 0.06 -1.02
N GLN A 60 11.20 0.26 -2.29
CA GLN A 60 10.73 -0.84 -3.14
C GLN A 60 11.71 -2.01 -3.24
N GLU A 61 13.01 -1.73 -3.23
CA GLU A 61 14.01 -2.80 -3.34
C GLU A 61 14.18 -3.57 -2.04
N LYS A 62 13.73 -2.99 -0.93
CA LYS A 62 13.84 -3.62 0.38
C LYS A 62 12.57 -4.35 0.77
N LEU A 63 11.49 -4.15 0.04
CA LEU A 63 10.21 -4.76 0.36
C LEU A 63 10.11 -6.15 -0.25
N GLU A 64 9.49 -7.08 0.50
CA GLU A 64 9.28 -8.43 0.05
C GLU A 64 8.17 -8.46 -0.99
N ARG A 65 8.50 -8.71 -2.25
CA ARG A 65 7.53 -8.65 -3.35
C ARG A 65 6.37 -9.63 -3.16
N SER A 66 6.64 -10.75 -2.50
CA SER A 66 5.61 -11.77 -2.28
C SER A 66 4.64 -11.40 -1.16
N ALA A 67 4.91 -10.34 -0.41
CA ALA A 67 4.06 -9.95 0.72
C ALA A 67 2.82 -9.17 0.28
N PHE A 68 2.78 -8.68 -0.95
CA PHE A 68 1.63 -7.96 -1.48
C PHE A 68 1.33 -8.44 -2.89
N ASP A 69 0.12 -8.17 -3.36
CA ASP A 69 -0.35 -8.68 -4.65
C ASP A 69 0.07 -7.77 -5.80
N ALA A 70 -0.24 -6.50 -5.70
CA ALA A 70 0.01 -5.56 -6.78
C ALA A 70 0.29 -4.16 -6.24
N VAL A 71 0.90 -3.33 -7.07
CA VAL A 71 1.13 -1.91 -6.78
C VAL A 71 0.44 -1.11 -7.86
N THR A 72 -0.38 -0.14 -7.45
CA THR A 72 -1.16 0.69 -8.37
C THR A 72 -0.98 2.15 -8.00
N SER A 73 -0.80 3.00 -8.99
CA SER A 73 -0.78 4.45 -8.77
C SER A 73 -2.22 4.95 -8.69
N VAL A 74 -2.53 5.67 -7.62
CA VAL A 74 -3.89 6.15 -7.37
C VAL A 74 -3.82 7.60 -6.94
N GLU A 75 -4.72 8.42 -7.49
CA GLU A 75 -4.85 9.82 -7.06
C GLU A 75 -5.90 9.93 -5.97
N GLN A 76 -5.55 10.60 -4.90
CA GLN A 76 -6.47 10.83 -3.79
C GLN A 76 -6.33 12.23 -3.24
#